data_535696ee1e75a41affe578a296a90eaa
#
_entry.id   535696ee1e75a41affe578a296a90eaa
#
_cell.length_a   1.000
_cell.length_b   1.000
_cell.length_c   1.000
_cell.angle_alpha   90.00
_cell.angle_beta   90.00
_cell.angle_gamma   90.00
#
_symmetry.space_group_name_H-M   'P 1'
#
loop_
_entity.id
_entity.type
_entity.pdbx_description
1 polymer ?
#
loop_
_entity_poly.entity_id
_entity_poly.type
_entity_poly.pdbx_seq_one_letter_code
_entity_poly.pdbx_strand_id
1 'polypeptide(L)'
;MKTQSPDTSLDAELVLIGMIRKAPMTRRFAFVQSWTASMLEAGSQYMQQLHPQATDEDARLLFIERQYGKELTDKLRQTLHTCGVHVADTSDHWEAICPLMKTCEDLDIPYALSGSLASSLYGMQRATLQIDVVADLRQEHLLSFCDHLGPQYLLHREEVEAAIQQQTSFALVHLESLLKVVVALPGMLALGQQMFHRVREAILVEREQPIPVLAPEQVIVLLLDAFKRSNERADDLWYDLLGVLKVQDTDLDMPFLAQQAAVLDITELLERALVDAGLKDA
;
A
#
# COMPACT_ATOMS: atom_id res chain seq x y z
N MET A 1 21.32 10.12 12.24
CA MET A 1 19.95 9.66 12.01
C MET A 1 18.99 10.84 11.93
N LYS A 2 18.17 10.94 10.88
CA LYS A 2 17.06 11.91 10.77
C LYS A 2 15.80 11.34 11.43
N THR A 3 15.05 12.18 12.17
CA THR A 3 13.76 11.77 12.77
C THR A 3 12.64 11.74 11.73
N GLN A 4 11.60 10.95 11.97
CA GLN A 4 10.42 10.83 11.08
C GLN A 4 9.55 12.10 11.10
N SER A 5 9.61 12.86 12.20
CA SER A 5 8.90 14.13 12.34
C SER A 5 9.83 15.15 12.99
N PRO A 6 9.79 16.44 12.56
CA PRO A 6 10.64 17.48 13.10
C PRO A 6 10.40 17.81 14.60
N ASP A 7 9.22 17.45 15.10
CA ASP A 7 8.81 17.67 16.51
C ASP A 7 9.10 16.46 17.42
N THR A 8 9.64 15.37 16.86
CA THR A 8 9.99 14.17 17.61
C THR A 8 11.49 14.16 17.94
N SER A 9 11.84 14.04 19.24
CA SER A 9 13.24 13.90 19.64
C SER A 9 13.80 12.53 19.21
N LEU A 10 15.11 12.47 18.99
CA LEU A 10 15.79 11.21 18.64
C LEU A 10 15.56 10.10 19.67
N ASP A 11 15.60 10.43 20.96
CA ASP A 11 15.37 9.46 22.04
C ASP A 11 13.94 8.90 22.00
N ALA A 12 12.94 9.76 21.74
CA ALA A 12 11.55 9.32 21.61
C ALA A 12 11.35 8.41 20.40
N GLU A 13 12.00 8.73 19.28
CA GLU A 13 11.93 7.89 18.08
C GLU A 13 12.61 6.54 18.28
N LEU A 14 13.76 6.47 18.95
CA LEU A 14 14.44 5.22 19.28
C LEU A 14 13.57 4.31 20.17
N VAL A 15 12.86 4.89 21.14
CA VAL A 15 11.89 4.14 21.96
C VAL A 15 10.77 3.59 21.09
N LEU A 16 10.20 4.41 20.20
CA LEU A 16 9.14 4.00 19.28
C LEU A 16 9.59 2.87 18.36
N ILE A 17 10.77 2.99 17.73
CA ILE A 17 11.37 1.94 16.90
C ILE A 17 11.48 0.63 17.71
N GLY A 18 11.97 0.71 18.95
CA GLY A 18 12.07 -0.45 19.83
C GLY A 18 10.73 -1.10 20.16
N MET A 19 9.65 -0.32 20.27
CA MET A 19 8.30 -0.83 20.45
C MET A 19 7.76 -1.50 19.18
N ILE A 20 7.98 -0.90 18.01
CA ILE A 20 7.55 -1.44 16.72
C ILE A 20 8.26 -2.76 16.45
N ARG A 21 9.56 -2.87 16.65
CA ARG A 21 10.34 -4.12 16.47
C ARG A 21 9.76 -5.28 17.27
N LYS A 22 9.23 -5.03 18.47
CA LYS A 22 8.62 -6.04 19.34
C LYS A 22 7.16 -6.36 19.00
N ALA A 23 6.50 -5.51 18.23
CA ALA A 23 5.09 -5.70 17.90
C ALA A 23 4.95 -6.77 16.79
N PRO A 24 4.03 -7.75 16.95
CA PRO A 24 3.72 -8.70 15.89
C PRO A 24 3.06 -7.99 14.70
N MET A 25 3.08 -8.62 13.51
CA MET A 25 2.51 -8.08 12.28
C MET A 25 1.02 -7.77 12.43
N THR A 26 0.26 -8.62 13.13
CA THR A 26 -1.16 -8.38 13.44
C THR A 26 -1.39 -7.03 14.14
N ARG A 27 -0.54 -6.68 15.11
CA ARG A 27 -0.65 -5.40 15.83
C ARG A 27 -0.24 -4.21 14.96
N ARG A 28 0.81 -4.37 14.14
CA ARG A 28 1.24 -3.32 13.19
C ARG A 28 0.13 -3.04 12.16
N PHE A 29 -0.49 -4.09 11.64
CA PHE A 29 -1.63 -3.99 10.73
C PHE A 29 -2.83 -3.30 11.38
N ALA A 30 -3.20 -3.70 12.60
CA ALA A 30 -4.28 -3.09 13.36
C ALA A 30 -4.06 -1.58 13.61
N PHE A 31 -2.81 -1.13 13.80
CA PHE A 31 -2.50 0.31 13.89
C PHE A 31 -2.77 1.03 12.56
N VAL A 32 -2.36 0.46 11.43
CA VAL A 32 -2.65 1.05 10.11
C VAL A 32 -4.16 1.18 9.90
N GLN A 33 -4.92 0.12 10.19
CA GLN A 33 -6.39 0.13 10.11
C GLN A 33 -7.01 1.22 11.00
N SER A 34 -6.63 1.26 12.28
CA SER A 34 -7.14 2.24 13.24
C SER A 34 -6.85 3.69 12.84
N TRP A 35 -5.63 3.98 12.37
CA TRP A 35 -5.26 5.33 11.94
C TRP A 35 -5.95 5.73 10.64
N THR A 36 -6.13 4.79 9.71
CA THR A 36 -6.89 5.05 8.48
C THR A 36 -8.37 5.32 8.78
N ALA A 37 -8.98 4.54 9.66
CA ALA A 37 -10.35 4.76 10.12
C ALA A 37 -10.51 6.15 10.76
N SER A 38 -9.59 6.53 11.66
CA SER A 38 -9.59 7.86 12.30
C SER A 38 -9.42 8.99 11.27
N MET A 39 -8.57 8.81 10.27
CA MET A 39 -8.38 9.78 9.18
C MET A 39 -9.65 9.94 8.34
N LEU A 40 -10.31 8.84 7.99
CA LEU A 40 -11.58 8.87 7.23
C LEU A 40 -12.70 9.53 8.02
N GLU A 41 -12.81 9.20 9.31
CA GLU A 41 -13.81 9.81 10.20
C GLU A 41 -13.59 11.32 10.31
N ALA A 42 -12.37 11.76 10.64
CA ALA A 42 -12.05 13.17 10.73
C ALA A 42 -12.25 13.91 9.39
N GLY A 43 -11.89 13.28 8.27
CA GLY A 43 -12.11 13.82 6.93
C GLY A 43 -13.60 13.97 6.60
N SER A 44 -14.40 12.96 6.92
CA SER A 44 -15.86 12.99 6.71
C SER A 44 -16.53 14.05 7.57
N GLN A 45 -16.17 14.16 8.85
CA GLN A 45 -16.67 15.19 9.75
C GLN A 45 -16.32 16.60 9.24
N TYR A 46 -15.11 16.80 8.73
CA TYR A 46 -14.71 18.07 8.11
C TYR A 46 -15.55 18.39 6.87
N MET A 47 -15.82 17.39 6.00
CA MET A 47 -16.70 17.61 4.84
C MET A 47 -18.13 17.94 5.26
N GLN A 48 -18.65 17.32 6.31
CA GLN A 48 -19.99 17.60 6.81
C GLN A 48 -20.11 19.03 7.38
N GLN A 49 -19.06 19.54 8.02
CA GLN A 49 -19.01 20.95 8.44
C GLN A 49 -19.04 21.92 7.25
N LEU A 50 -18.38 21.58 6.14
CA LEU A 50 -18.39 22.37 4.91
C LEU A 50 -19.72 22.25 4.12
N HIS A 51 -20.39 21.10 4.24
CA HIS A 51 -21.62 20.75 3.53
C HIS A 51 -22.70 20.26 4.52
N PRO A 52 -23.32 21.13 5.33
CA PRO A 52 -24.22 20.72 6.42
C PRO A 52 -25.47 19.95 5.99
N GLN A 53 -25.81 19.94 4.70
CA GLN A 53 -26.93 19.19 4.15
C GLN A 53 -26.53 17.80 3.59
N ALA A 54 -25.24 17.49 3.55
CA ALA A 54 -24.75 16.19 3.10
C ALA A 54 -25.11 15.11 4.11
N THR A 55 -25.45 13.92 3.63
CA THR A 55 -25.55 12.73 4.47
C THR A 55 -24.15 12.31 4.91
N ASP A 56 -24.03 11.38 5.87
CA ASP A 56 -22.75 10.84 6.30
C ASP A 56 -22.03 10.14 5.14
N GLU A 57 -22.78 9.42 4.29
CA GLU A 57 -22.24 8.79 3.09
C GLU A 57 -21.76 9.84 2.06
N ASP A 58 -22.53 10.90 1.83
CA ASP A 58 -22.10 11.99 0.93
C ASP A 58 -20.84 12.68 1.45
N ALA A 59 -20.75 12.95 2.76
CA ALA A 59 -19.60 13.57 3.37
C ALA A 59 -18.32 12.70 3.20
N ARG A 60 -18.47 11.38 3.36
CA ARG A 60 -17.41 10.42 3.11
C ARG A 60 -16.97 10.40 1.66
N LEU A 61 -17.92 10.35 0.73
CA LEU A 61 -17.63 10.42 -0.71
C LEU A 61 -16.99 11.75 -1.14
N LEU A 62 -17.37 12.88 -0.52
CA LEU A 62 -16.70 14.16 -0.73
C LEU A 62 -15.26 14.17 -0.24
N PHE A 63 -14.98 13.51 0.89
CA PHE A 63 -13.60 13.33 1.35
C PHE A 63 -12.79 12.45 0.37
N ILE A 64 -13.36 11.32 -0.05
CA ILE A 64 -12.75 10.42 -1.03
C ILE A 64 -12.49 11.13 -2.37
N GLU A 65 -13.39 12.03 -2.80
CA GLU A 65 -13.19 12.85 -4.01
C GLU A 65 -11.93 13.70 -3.95
N ARG A 66 -11.59 14.23 -2.78
CA ARG A 66 -10.33 14.96 -2.58
C ARG A 66 -9.09 14.08 -2.67
N GLN A 67 -9.22 12.79 -2.32
CA GLN A 67 -8.10 11.84 -2.33
C GLN A 67 -7.91 11.18 -3.70
N TYR A 68 -8.99 10.81 -4.38
CA TYR A 68 -8.94 10.00 -5.61
C TYR A 68 -9.26 10.81 -6.87
N GLY A 69 -9.77 12.04 -6.71
CA GLY A 69 -10.22 12.87 -7.80
C GLY A 69 -11.69 12.66 -8.18
N LYS A 70 -12.24 13.65 -8.85
CA LYS A 70 -13.68 13.71 -9.17
C LYS A 70 -14.12 12.58 -10.11
N GLU A 71 -13.34 12.30 -11.14
CA GLU A 71 -13.72 11.31 -12.17
C GLU A 71 -13.98 9.92 -11.57
N LEU A 72 -13.02 9.44 -10.74
CA LEU A 72 -13.15 8.13 -10.10
C LEU A 72 -14.31 8.12 -9.10
N THR A 73 -14.51 9.20 -8.37
CA THR A 73 -15.60 9.28 -7.38
C THR A 73 -16.98 9.39 -8.03
N ASP A 74 -17.12 10.03 -9.17
CA ASP A 74 -18.40 10.06 -9.92
C ASP A 74 -18.77 8.66 -10.42
N LYS A 75 -17.80 7.90 -10.95
CA LYS A 75 -17.97 6.46 -11.31
C LYS A 75 -18.39 5.63 -10.09
N LEU A 76 -17.73 5.87 -8.94
CA LEU A 76 -18.02 5.18 -7.69
C LEU A 76 -19.45 5.45 -7.21
N ARG A 77 -19.91 6.71 -7.16
CA ARG A 77 -21.28 7.07 -6.81
C ARG A 77 -22.31 6.38 -7.70
N GLN A 78 -22.06 6.36 -9.01
CA GLN A 78 -22.94 5.68 -9.95
C GLN A 78 -23.03 4.18 -9.68
N THR A 79 -21.89 3.54 -9.40
CA THR A 79 -21.84 2.10 -9.13
C THR A 79 -22.54 1.76 -7.81
N LEU A 80 -22.27 2.49 -6.72
CA LEU A 80 -22.93 2.30 -5.44
C LEU A 80 -24.45 2.40 -5.58
N HIS A 81 -24.94 3.43 -6.27
CA HIS A 81 -26.37 3.60 -6.53
C HIS A 81 -26.96 2.45 -7.36
N THR A 82 -26.25 1.98 -8.40
CA THR A 82 -26.73 0.92 -9.30
C THR A 82 -26.75 -0.44 -8.62
N CYS A 83 -25.73 -0.74 -7.81
CA CYS A 83 -25.60 -2.02 -7.10
C CYS A 83 -26.35 -2.06 -5.76
N GLY A 84 -26.83 -0.92 -5.26
CA GLY A 84 -27.49 -0.83 -3.95
C GLY A 84 -26.57 -1.17 -2.78
N VAL A 85 -25.26 -0.97 -2.94
CA VAL A 85 -24.26 -1.19 -1.90
C VAL A 85 -24.21 0.03 -1.00
N HIS A 86 -24.24 -0.18 0.31
CA HIS A 86 -24.04 0.86 1.30
C HIS A 86 -22.57 0.91 1.73
N VAL A 87 -22.06 2.14 1.83
CA VAL A 87 -20.71 2.35 2.35
C VAL A 87 -20.66 1.98 3.82
N ALA A 88 -19.73 1.12 4.21
CA ALA A 88 -19.55 0.71 5.60
C ALA A 88 -19.09 1.90 6.48
N ASP A 89 -19.48 1.88 7.75
CA ASP A 89 -19.05 2.91 8.73
C ASP A 89 -17.56 2.86 9.02
N THR A 90 -16.93 1.71 8.80
CA THR A 90 -15.49 1.48 9.03
C THR A 90 -14.80 1.09 7.73
N SER A 91 -13.56 1.56 7.55
CA SER A 91 -12.69 1.09 6.48
C SER A 91 -11.84 -0.07 7.00
N ASP A 92 -12.10 -1.27 6.52
CA ASP A 92 -11.29 -2.45 6.84
C ASP A 92 -10.41 -2.82 5.64
N HIS A 93 -9.08 -2.74 5.84
CA HIS A 93 -8.11 -3.13 4.82
C HIS A 93 -8.17 -4.63 4.52
N TRP A 94 -8.49 -5.45 5.52
CA TRP A 94 -8.61 -6.89 5.33
C TRP A 94 -9.79 -7.23 4.41
N GLU A 95 -10.94 -6.63 4.65
CA GLU A 95 -12.12 -6.78 3.79
C GLU A 95 -11.84 -6.29 2.36
N ALA A 96 -11.06 -5.21 2.21
CA ALA A 96 -10.68 -4.69 0.90
C ALA A 96 -9.60 -5.51 0.18
N ILE A 97 -8.86 -6.40 0.86
CA ILE A 97 -7.79 -7.19 0.25
C ILE A 97 -8.24 -8.65 0.05
N CYS A 98 -8.96 -9.21 1.02
CA CYS A 98 -9.29 -10.63 1.09
C CYS A 98 -9.94 -11.18 -0.19
N PRO A 99 -10.93 -10.52 -0.82
CA PRO A 99 -11.51 -11.03 -2.07
C PRO A 99 -10.52 -11.04 -3.23
N LEU A 100 -9.62 -10.06 -3.32
CA LEU A 100 -8.58 -10.01 -4.35
C LEU A 100 -7.57 -11.15 -4.16
N MET A 101 -7.11 -11.37 -2.92
CA MET A 101 -6.17 -12.45 -2.62
C MET A 101 -6.77 -13.80 -2.96
N LYS A 102 -8.00 -14.05 -2.50
CA LYS A 102 -8.72 -15.30 -2.79
C LYS A 102 -8.89 -15.52 -4.30
N THR A 103 -9.21 -14.46 -5.04
CA THR A 103 -9.29 -14.54 -6.51
C THR A 103 -7.95 -14.90 -7.13
N CYS A 104 -6.85 -14.34 -6.65
CA CYS A 104 -5.51 -14.68 -7.12
C CYS A 104 -5.17 -16.15 -6.81
N GLU A 105 -5.50 -16.63 -5.60
CA GLU A 105 -5.30 -18.03 -5.19
C GLU A 105 -6.13 -19.00 -6.04
N ASP A 106 -7.42 -18.70 -6.23
CA ASP A 106 -8.34 -19.53 -7.02
C ASP A 106 -7.94 -19.63 -8.51
N LEU A 107 -7.21 -18.62 -9.01
CA LEU A 107 -6.74 -18.55 -10.40
C LEU A 107 -5.24 -18.85 -10.57
N ASP A 108 -4.56 -19.32 -9.52
CA ASP A 108 -3.12 -19.59 -9.51
C ASP A 108 -2.27 -18.38 -9.95
N ILE A 109 -2.69 -17.14 -9.63
CA ILE A 109 -1.98 -15.90 -9.95
C ILE A 109 -1.00 -15.58 -8.82
N PRO A 110 0.33 -15.56 -9.07
CA PRO A 110 1.29 -15.08 -8.08
C PRO A 110 1.02 -13.62 -7.70
N TYR A 111 0.95 -13.33 -6.40
CA TYR A 111 0.72 -11.98 -5.89
C TYR A 111 1.49 -11.72 -4.60
N ALA A 112 1.65 -10.45 -4.23
CA ALA A 112 2.18 -10.04 -2.93
C ALA A 112 1.72 -8.62 -2.58
N LEU A 113 1.52 -8.34 -1.28
CA LEU A 113 1.37 -6.98 -0.79
C LEU A 113 2.67 -6.19 -0.97
N SER A 114 2.54 -4.93 -1.34
CA SER A 114 3.66 -4.02 -1.60
C SER A 114 3.37 -2.60 -1.11
N GLY A 115 4.15 -1.62 -1.54
CA GLY A 115 3.92 -0.19 -1.36
C GLY A 115 3.75 0.25 0.09
N SER A 116 2.83 1.19 0.32
CA SER A 116 2.66 1.87 1.61
C SER A 116 2.20 0.95 2.75
N LEU A 117 1.39 -0.07 2.43
CA LEU A 117 0.97 -1.04 3.44
C LEU A 117 2.14 -1.92 3.87
N ALA A 118 2.90 -2.46 2.91
CA ALA A 118 4.10 -3.27 3.21
C ALA A 118 5.16 -2.44 3.95
N SER A 119 5.41 -1.19 3.54
CA SER A 119 6.34 -0.30 4.27
C SER A 119 5.89 -0.04 5.70
N SER A 120 4.58 0.12 5.94
CA SER A 120 4.02 0.28 7.30
C SER A 120 4.11 -1.00 8.14
N LEU A 121 4.03 -2.18 7.52
CA LEU A 121 4.22 -3.46 8.23
C LEU A 121 5.67 -3.67 8.67
N TYR A 122 6.64 -3.25 7.86
CA TYR A 122 8.07 -3.43 8.14
C TYR A 122 8.72 -2.22 8.83
N GLY A 123 8.11 -1.04 8.72
CA GLY A 123 8.66 0.22 9.19
C GLY A 123 7.75 0.97 10.15
N MET A 124 7.75 2.29 10.01
CA MET A 124 6.87 3.18 10.78
C MET A 124 5.46 3.16 10.18
N GLN A 125 4.46 2.90 11.01
CA GLN A 125 3.07 2.85 10.57
C GLN A 125 2.56 4.24 10.20
N ARG A 126 1.66 4.29 9.21
CA ARG A 126 0.88 5.49 8.85
C ARG A 126 -0.50 5.10 8.31
N ALA A 127 -1.43 6.04 8.37
CA ALA A 127 -2.71 5.89 7.70
C ALA A 127 -2.53 5.80 6.18
N THR A 128 -3.27 4.94 5.51
CA THR A 128 -3.27 4.82 4.06
C THR A 128 -4.64 4.44 3.51
N LEU A 129 -5.11 5.16 2.51
CA LEU A 129 -6.34 4.85 1.77
C LEU A 129 -6.06 3.97 0.54
N GLN A 130 -4.79 3.74 0.23
CA GLN A 130 -4.36 2.93 -0.89
C GLN A 130 -3.64 1.68 -0.41
N ILE A 131 -3.98 0.57 -1.01
CA ILE A 131 -3.36 -0.73 -0.82
C ILE A 131 -2.69 -1.10 -2.13
N ASP A 132 -1.40 -1.38 -2.09
CA ASP A 132 -0.63 -1.75 -3.27
C ASP A 132 -0.40 -3.25 -3.28
N VAL A 133 -0.74 -3.88 -4.38
CA VAL A 133 -0.54 -5.31 -4.63
C VAL A 133 0.25 -5.47 -5.93
N VAL A 134 1.18 -6.39 -5.94
CA VAL A 134 1.81 -6.85 -7.18
C VAL A 134 1.20 -8.18 -7.55
N ALA A 135 0.80 -8.36 -8.81
CA ALA A 135 0.22 -9.63 -9.29
C ALA A 135 0.70 -9.95 -10.70
N ASP A 136 1.05 -11.23 -10.97
CA ASP A 136 1.40 -11.72 -12.31
C ASP A 136 0.15 -12.05 -13.12
N LEU A 137 -0.69 -11.03 -13.30
CA LEU A 137 -1.94 -11.15 -14.04
C LEU A 137 -1.66 -11.18 -15.54
N ARG A 138 -2.23 -12.18 -16.24
CA ARG A 138 -2.05 -12.41 -17.67
C ARG A 138 -3.37 -12.37 -18.40
N GLN A 139 -3.33 -12.30 -19.75
CA GLN A 139 -4.52 -12.22 -20.60
C GLN A 139 -5.50 -13.39 -20.36
N GLU A 140 -4.99 -14.59 -20.08
CA GLU A 140 -5.79 -15.77 -19.79
C GLU A 140 -6.65 -15.65 -18.52
N HIS A 141 -6.20 -14.86 -17.54
CA HIS A 141 -6.91 -14.65 -16.27
C HIS A 141 -7.99 -13.55 -16.35
N LEU A 142 -7.94 -12.67 -17.37
CA LEU A 142 -8.71 -11.42 -17.43
C LEU A 142 -10.20 -11.61 -17.13
N LEU A 143 -10.86 -12.54 -17.81
CA LEU A 143 -12.31 -12.75 -17.68
C LEU A 143 -12.68 -13.21 -16.27
N SER A 144 -12.05 -14.30 -15.83
CA SER A 144 -12.32 -14.88 -14.52
C SER A 144 -11.98 -13.92 -13.39
N PHE A 145 -10.87 -13.17 -13.49
CA PHE A 145 -10.48 -12.17 -12.52
C PHE A 145 -11.54 -11.05 -12.39
N CYS A 146 -12.00 -10.50 -13.50
CA CYS A 146 -13.01 -9.46 -13.49
C CYS A 146 -14.38 -9.96 -12.99
N ASP A 147 -14.77 -11.18 -13.35
CA ASP A 147 -16.04 -11.77 -12.94
C ASP A 147 -16.08 -12.06 -11.44
N HIS A 148 -14.95 -12.51 -10.83
CA HIS A 148 -14.87 -12.76 -9.39
C HIS A 148 -14.91 -11.49 -8.56
N LEU A 149 -14.27 -10.41 -9.04
CA LEU A 149 -14.12 -9.17 -8.28
C LEU A 149 -15.23 -8.15 -8.53
N GLY A 150 -15.86 -8.19 -9.71
CA GLY A 150 -16.87 -7.20 -10.12
C GLY A 150 -17.99 -6.91 -9.12
N PRO A 151 -18.51 -7.91 -8.36
CA PRO A 151 -19.55 -7.64 -7.36
C PRO A 151 -19.11 -6.81 -6.16
N GLN A 152 -17.81 -6.78 -5.86
CA GLN A 152 -17.28 -6.16 -4.63
C GLN A 152 -16.43 -4.92 -4.90
N TYR A 153 -16.02 -4.69 -6.15
CA TYR A 153 -15.15 -3.56 -6.51
C TYR A 153 -15.72 -2.76 -7.68
N LEU A 154 -15.48 -1.46 -7.65
CA LEU A 154 -15.49 -0.67 -8.86
C LEU A 154 -14.28 -1.09 -9.69
N LEU A 155 -14.56 -1.76 -10.81
CA LEU A 155 -13.57 -2.36 -11.70
C LEU A 155 -13.99 -2.12 -13.16
N HIS A 156 -13.07 -1.67 -14.00
CA HIS A 156 -13.27 -1.52 -15.44
C HIS A 156 -12.39 -2.53 -16.19
N ARG A 157 -13.04 -3.48 -16.86
CA ARG A 157 -12.35 -4.56 -17.57
C ARG A 157 -11.37 -4.04 -18.61
N GLU A 158 -11.72 -2.97 -19.30
CA GLU A 158 -10.87 -2.36 -20.33
C GLU A 158 -9.57 -1.79 -19.73
N GLU A 159 -9.63 -1.26 -18.50
CA GLU A 159 -8.47 -0.76 -17.77
C GLU A 159 -7.55 -1.91 -17.35
N VAL A 160 -8.12 -3.04 -16.89
CA VAL A 160 -7.35 -4.25 -16.56
C VAL A 160 -6.68 -4.83 -17.80
N GLU A 161 -7.42 -4.94 -18.91
CA GLU A 161 -6.89 -5.45 -20.18
C GLU A 161 -5.75 -4.56 -20.71
N ALA A 162 -5.93 -3.25 -20.69
CA ALA A 162 -4.89 -2.31 -21.09
C ALA A 162 -3.64 -2.42 -20.19
N ALA A 163 -3.83 -2.57 -18.88
CA ALA A 163 -2.71 -2.76 -17.95
C ALA A 163 -1.94 -4.06 -18.22
N ILE A 164 -2.64 -5.17 -18.52
CA ILE A 164 -2.00 -6.44 -18.89
C ILE A 164 -1.16 -6.27 -20.17
N GLN A 165 -1.73 -5.66 -21.19
CA GLN A 165 -1.05 -5.47 -22.48
C GLN A 165 0.17 -4.57 -22.37
N GLN A 166 0.09 -3.50 -21.57
CA GLN A 166 1.14 -2.51 -21.41
C GLN A 166 2.10 -2.82 -20.26
N GLN A 167 1.83 -3.86 -19.47
CA GLN A 167 2.59 -4.20 -18.26
C GLN A 167 2.69 -3.01 -17.30
N THR A 168 1.54 -2.39 -17.00
CA THR A 168 1.42 -1.22 -16.10
C THR A 168 0.65 -1.58 -14.82
N SER A 169 -0.13 -0.68 -14.27
CA SER A 169 -1.00 -0.90 -13.12
C SER A 169 -2.43 -0.47 -13.44
N PHE A 170 -3.38 -1.02 -12.71
CA PHE A 170 -4.77 -0.57 -12.70
C PHE A 170 -5.26 -0.42 -11.25
N ALA A 171 -6.36 0.29 -11.08
CA ALA A 171 -6.94 0.53 -9.77
C ALA A 171 -8.32 -0.12 -9.64
N LEU A 172 -8.59 -0.63 -8.45
CA LEU A 172 -9.88 -1.10 -7.98
C LEU A 172 -10.29 -0.23 -6.80
N VAL A 173 -11.59 -0.02 -6.58
CA VAL A 173 -12.07 0.56 -5.32
C VAL A 173 -13.05 -0.42 -4.69
N HIS A 174 -12.75 -0.86 -3.49
CA HIS A 174 -13.65 -1.72 -2.72
C HIS A 174 -14.90 -0.92 -2.34
N LEU A 175 -16.08 -1.40 -2.72
CA LEU A 175 -17.32 -0.61 -2.68
C LEU A 175 -17.76 -0.27 -1.26
N GLU A 176 -17.62 -1.19 -0.30
CA GLU A 176 -18.05 -0.96 1.07
C GLU A 176 -17.07 -0.08 1.86
N SER A 177 -15.77 -0.36 1.79
CA SER A 177 -14.75 0.38 2.56
C SER A 177 -14.24 1.65 1.89
N LEU A 178 -14.51 1.85 0.59
CA LEU A 178 -13.96 2.91 -0.28
C LEU A 178 -12.43 2.92 -0.39
N LEU A 179 -11.76 1.86 0.06
CA LEU A 179 -10.31 1.75 -0.08
C LEU A 179 -9.94 1.44 -1.52
N LYS A 180 -8.93 2.15 -2.02
CA LYS A 180 -8.38 1.93 -3.35
C LYS A 180 -7.31 0.85 -3.30
N VAL A 181 -7.43 -0.17 -4.14
CA VAL A 181 -6.41 -1.19 -4.35
C VAL A 181 -5.77 -0.94 -5.71
N VAL A 182 -4.45 -0.76 -5.72
CA VAL A 182 -3.68 -0.63 -6.96
C VAL A 182 -2.95 -1.95 -7.20
N VAL A 183 -3.27 -2.57 -8.33
CA VAL A 183 -2.61 -3.80 -8.77
C VAL A 183 -1.55 -3.42 -9.81
N ALA A 184 -0.28 -3.57 -9.45
CA ALA A 184 0.85 -3.36 -10.33
C ALA A 184 1.29 -4.67 -10.97
N LEU A 185 1.60 -4.64 -12.27
CA LEU A 185 2.14 -5.79 -12.96
C LEU A 185 3.66 -5.82 -12.87
N PRO A 186 4.29 -6.99 -12.81
CA PRO A 186 5.74 -7.11 -12.61
C PRO A 186 6.57 -6.34 -13.62
N GLY A 187 6.13 -6.23 -14.88
CA GLY A 187 6.85 -5.52 -15.94
C GLY A 187 6.97 -4.01 -15.71
N MET A 188 6.10 -3.41 -14.88
CA MET A 188 6.18 -2.01 -14.47
C MET A 188 7.28 -1.76 -13.43
N LEU A 189 7.62 -2.77 -12.63
CA LEU A 189 8.43 -2.62 -11.43
C LEU A 189 9.89 -3.02 -11.68
N ALA A 190 10.81 -2.34 -11.02
CA ALA A 190 12.24 -2.50 -11.18
C ALA A 190 12.76 -3.94 -10.97
N LEU A 191 12.08 -4.70 -10.10
CA LEU A 191 12.46 -6.10 -9.79
C LEU A 191 11.83 -7.12 -10.74
N GLY A 192 10.83 -6.74 -11.54
CA GLY A 192 10.16 -7.66 -12.47
C GLY A 192 9.62 -8.92 -11.79
N GLN A 193 9.61 -10.04 -12.51
CA GLN A 193 9.14 -11.33 -12.01
C GLN A 193 9.93 -11.89 -10.82
N GLN A 194 11.17 -11.44 -10.60
CA GLN A 194 12.02 -11.94 -9.53
C GLN A 194 11.48 -11.63 -8.12
N MET A 195 10.57 -10.64 -8.02
CA MET A 195 9.98 -10.25 -6.72
C MET A 195 9.22 -11.39 -6.05
N PHE A 196 8.59 -12.28 -6.78
CA PHE A 196 7.85 -13.40 -6.20
C PHE A 196 8.74 -14.49 -5.58
N HIS A 197 10.05 -14.47 -5.82
CA HIS A 197 10.99 -15.43 -5.23
C HIS A 197 11.41 -15.06 -3.78
N ARG A 198 11.08 -13.87 -3.29
CA ARG A 198 11.48 -13.39 -1.96
C ARG A 198 10.30 -12.80 -1.18
N VAL A 199 9.13 -13.36 -1.32
CA VAL A 199 7.98 -12.99 -0.50
C VAL A 199 8.13 -13.55 0.91
N ARG A 200 7.55 -12.87 1.89
CA ARG A 200 7.41 -13.34 3.27
C ARG A 200 5.94 -13.56 3.57
N GLU A 201 5.64 -14.71 4.12
CA GLU A 201 4.29 -14.99 4.62
C GLU A 201 4.04 -14.23 5.93
N ALA A 202 2.96 -13.46 5.98
CA ALA A 202 2.60 -12.65 7.13
C ALA A 202 1.14 -12.89 7.55
N ILE A 203 0.93 -13.17 8.84
CA ILE A 203 -0.40 -13.20 9.44
C ILE A 203 -0.74 -11.75 9.84
N LEU A 204 -1.72 -11.15 9.16
CA LEU A 204 -2.14 -9.77 9.40
C LEU A 204 -3.34 -9.69 10.35
N VAL A 205 -4.22 -10.69 10.31
CA VAL A 205 -5.38 -10.81 11.18
C VAL A 205 -5.30 -12.14 11.93
N GLU A 206 -5.60 -12.14 13.22
CA GLU A 206 -5.56 -13.35 14.04
C GLU A 206 -6.53 -14.41 13.49
N ARG A 207 -6.06 -15.64 13.41
CA ARG A 207 -6.80 -16.83 12.90
C ARG A 207 -7.08 -16.83 11.39
N GLU A 208 -6.64 -15.82 10.67
CA GLU A 208 -6.67 -15.81 9.20
C GLU A 208 -5.42 -16.48 8.62
N GLN A 209 -5.50 -16.82 7.34
CA GLN A 209 -4.38 -17.40 6.60
C GLN A 209 -3.26 -16.37 6.43
N PRO A 210 -2.00 -16.81 6.45
CA PRO A 210 -0.90 -15.92 6.10
C PRO A 210 -1.00 -15.49 4.63
N ILE A 211 -0.58 -14.28 4.35
CA ILE A 211 -0.56 -13.71 3.00
C ILE A 211 0.84 -13.33 2.58
N PRO A 212 1.16 -13.42 1.28
CA PRO A 212 2.46 -13.03 0.78
C PRO A 212 2.62 -11.49 0.80
N VAL A 213 3.71 -11.05 1.41
CA VAL A 213 4.15 -9.65 1.45
C VAL A 213 5.56 -9.60 0.85
N LEU A 214 5.87 -8.63 0.02
CA LEU A 214 7.24 -8.45 -0.49
C LEU A 214 8.22 -8.32 0.68
N ALA A 215 9.38 -8.96 0.59
CA ALA A 215 10.40 -8.84 1.63
C ALA A 215 10.83 -7.38 1.85
N PRO A 216 11.25 -6.97 3.06
CA PRO A 216 11.58 -5.58 3.34
C PRO A 216 12.67 -5.01 2.42
N GLU A 217 13.62 -5.83 2.00
CA GLU A 217 14.64 -5.43 1.03
C GLU A 217 14.04 -5.05 -0.34
N GLN A 218 13.03 -5.79 -0.78
CA GLN A 218 12.33 -5.48 -2.04
C GLN A 218 11.50 -4.19 -1.89
N VAL A 219 10.83 -4.00 -0.75
CA VAL A 219 10.11 -2.76 -0.44
C VAL A 219 11.08 -1.57 -0.46
N ILE A 220 12.26 -1.68 0.14
CA ILE A 220 13.32 -0.66 0.14
C ILE A 220 13.74 -0.33 -1.31
N VAL A 221 14.02 -1.34 -2.13
CA VAL A 221 14.44 -1.15 -3.54
C VAL A 221 13.34 -0.44 -4.34
N LEU A 222 12.08 -0.86 -4.20
CA LEU A 222 10.95 -0.23 -4.91
C LEU A 222 10.70 1.21 -4.44
N LEU A 223 10.85 1.52 -3.16
CA LEU A 223 10.74 2.88 -2.63
C LEU A 223 11.87 3.78 -3.15
N LEU A 224 13.11 3.29 -3.20
CA LEU A 224 14.25 4.02 -3.78
C LEU A 224 14.05 4.32 -5.26
N ASP A 225 13.62 3.32 -6.05
CA ASP A 225 13.35 3.49 -7.47
C ASP A 225 12.19 4.46 -7.73
N ALA A 226 11.10 4.35 -6.95
CA ALA A 226 9.98 5.29 -7.02
C ALA A 226 10.40 6.72 -6.63
N PHE A 227 11.21 6.88 -5.60
CA PHE A 227 11.75 8.16 -5.18
C PHE A 227 12.64 8.80 -6.26
N LYS A 228 13.55 8.01 -6.88
CA LYS A 228 14.36 8.46 -8.04
C LYS A 228 13.45 8.93 -9.18
N ARG A 229 12.42 8.16 -9.54
CA ARG A 229 11.47 8.51 -10.60
C ARG A 229 10.63 9.75 -10.30
N SER A 230 10.41 10.08 -9.04
CA SER A 230 9.75 11.33 -8.62
C SER A 230 10.66 12.57 -8.71
N ASN A 231 11.88 12.43 -9.24
CA ASN A 231 12.96 13.42 -9.18
C ASN A 231 13.26 13.84 -7.72
N GLU A 232 13.23 12.89 -6.81
CA GLU A 232 13.52 13.04 -5.37
C GLU A 232 12.61 14.06 -4.65
N ARG A 233 11.36 14.18 -5.08
CA ARG A 233 10.39 15.17 -4.54
C ARG A 233 9.28 14.55 -3.71
N ALA A 234 9.16 13.21 -3.67
CA ALA A 234 8.14 12.52 -2.90
C ALA A 234 8.65 12.22 -1.48
N ASP A 235 8.57 13.21 -0.60
CA ASP A 235 9.06 13.10 0.79
C ASP A 235 8.44 11.93 1.56
N ASP A 236 7.18 11.61 1.29
CA ASP A 236 6.48 10.47 1.87
C ASP A 236 7.15 9.13 1.56
N LEU A 237 7.64 8.93 0.32
CA LEU A 237 8.41 7.73 -0.05
C LEU A 237 9.74 7.66 0.70
N TRP A 238 10.40 8.82 0.90
CA TRP A 238 11.65 8.88 1.65
C TRP A 238 11.44 8.53 3.12
N TYR A 239 10.39 9.07 3.74
CA TYR A 239 10.04 8.74 5.13
C TYR A 239 9.63 7.28 5.30
N ASP A 240 8.84 6.71 4.39
CA ASP A 240 8.50 5.27 4.39
C ASP A 240 9.77 4.42 4.31
N LEU A 241 10.69 4.76 3.40
CA LEU A 241 11.99 4.11 3.25
C LEU A 241 12.83 4.13 4.53
N LEU A 242 13.00 5.33 5.12
CA LEU A 242 13.74 5.47 6.38
C LEU A 242 13.08 4.68 7.52
N GLY A 243 11.75 4.65 7.56
CA GLY A 243 10.98 3.86 8.52
C GLY A 243 11.30 2.37 8.43
N VAL A 244 11.33 1.80 7.21
CA VAL A 244 11.68 0.39 7.00
C VAL A 244 13.13 0.13 7.40
N LEU A 245 14.08 0.94 6.94
CA LEU A 245 15.50 0.81 7.28
C LEU A 245 15.72 0.80 8.79
N LYS A 246 15.17 1.78 9.51
CA LYS A 246 15.32 1.91 10.97
C LYS A 246 14.72 0.76 11.75
N VAL A 247 13.57 0.23 11.32
CA VAL A 247 12.90 -0.86 12.04
C VAL A 247 13.55 -2.19 11.76
N GLN A 248 13.95 -2.48 10.52
CA GLN A 248 14.54 -3.74 10.13
C GLN A 248 16.04 -3.84 10.50
N ASP A 249 16.79 -2.74 10.36
CA ASP A 249 18.18 -2.60 10.81
C ASP A 249 19.08 -3.80 10.42
N THR A 250 19.54 -4.57 11.42
CA THR A 250 20.44 -5.71 11.24
C THR A 250 19.82 -6.93 10.56
N ASP A 251 18.49 -6.99 10.44
CA ASP A 251 17.77 -8.10 9.81
C ASP A 251 17.75 -8.02 8.28
N LEU A 252 18.32 -6.94 7.70
CA LEU A 252 18.35 -6.71 6.26
C LEU A 252 19.47 -7.48 5.57
N ASP A 253 19.15 -8.07 4.40
CA ASP A 253 20.14 -8.64 3.48
C ASP A 253 20.85 -7.51 2.72
N MET A 254 21.88 -6.93 3.37
CA MET A 254 22.67 -5.83 2.80
C MET A 254 23.36 -6.19 1.48
N PRO A 255 23.91 -7.40 1.27
CA PRO A 255 24.43 -7.84 -0.02
C PRO A 255 23.38 -7.77 -1.15
N PHE A 256 22.16 -8.22 -0.89
CA PHE A 256 21.07 -8.13 -1.86
C PHE A 256 20.73 -6.67 -2.17
N LEU A 257 20.59 -5.81 -1.16
CA LEU A 257 20.33 -4.37 -1.35
C LEU A 257 21.40 -3.70 -2.20
N ALA A 258 22.68 -3.95 -1.90
CA ALA A 258 23.79 -3.38 -2.66
C ALA A 258 23.80 -3.86 -4.12
N GLN A 259 23.53 -5.15 -4.36
CA GLN A 259 23.43 -5.71 -5.70
C GLN A 259 22.30 -5.07 -6.50
N GLN A 260 21.08 -4.97 -5.94
CA GLN A 260 19.94 -4.37 -6.62
C GLN A 260 20.15 -2.87 -6.86
N ALA A 261 20.72 -2.17 -5.88
CA ALA A 261 21.04 -0.75 -6.01
C ALA A 261 22.02 -0.47 -7.17
N ALA A 262 23.02 -1.33 -7.34
CA ALA A 262 23.95 -1.21 -8.46
C ALA A 262 23.28 -1.49 -9.82
N VAL A 263 22.40 -2.50 -9.91
CA VAL A 263 21.67 -2.83 -11.15
C VAL A 263 20.73 -1.69 -11.58
N LEU A 264 20.09 -1.03 -10.60
CA LEU A 264 19.10 0.03 -10.86
C LEU A 264 19.69 1.45 -10.85
N ASP A 265 21.01 1.57 -10.68
CA ASP A 265 21.68 2.87 -10.59
C ASP A 265 21.08 3.78 -9.50
N ILE A 266 20.86 3.20 -8.30
CA ILE A 266 20.35 3.88 -7.09
C ILE A 266 21.29 3.72 -5.89
N THR A 267 22.56 3.41 -6.13
CA THR A 267 23.55 3.17 -5.07
C THR A 267 23.75 4.41 -4.19
N GLU A 268 23.87 5.60 -4.77
CA GLU A 268 24.03 6.86 -4.02
C GLU A 268 22.80 7.17 -3.16
N LEU A 269 21.60 6.86 -3.67
CA LEU A 269 20.35 7.02 -2.91
C LEU A 269 20.29 6.04 -1.73
N LEU A 270 20.68 4.78 -1.93
CA LEU A 270 20.76 3.80 -0.86
C LEU A 270 21.76 4.23 0.22
N GLU A 271 22.95 4.69 -0.16
CA GLU A 271 23.95 5.17 0.79
C GLU A 271 23.45 6.36 1.61
N ARG A 272 22.81 7.34 0.95
CA ARG A 272 22.19 8.48 1.62
C ARG A 272 21.08 8.02 2.60
N ALA A 273 20.25 7.07 2.19
CA ALA A 273 19.19 6.55 3.04
C ALA A 273 19.75 5.82 4.28
N LEU A 274 20.83 5.06 4.13
CA LEU A 274 21.51 4.40 5.26
C LEU A 274 22.09 5.40 6.25
N VAL A 275 22.70 6.49 5.77
CA VAL A 275 23.19 7.58 6.62
C VAL A 275 22.03 8.28 7.32
N ASP A 276 20.97 8.63 6.59
CA ASP A 276 19.78 9.29 7.14
C ASP A 276 19.05 8.40 8.16
N ALA A 277 19.04 7.08 7.96
CA ALA A 277 18.51 6.11 8.90
C ALA A 277 19.42 5.87 10.13
N GLY A 278 20.69 6.30 10.08
CA GLY A 278 21.68 6.08 11.15
C GLY A 278 22.30 4.68 11.15
N LEU A 279 22.24 3.99 10.01
CA LEU A 279 22.81 2.63 9.83
C LEU A 279 24.24 2.67 9.23
N LYS A 280 24.71 3.84 8.83
CA LYS A 280 26.04 4.11 8.30
C LYS A 280 26.50 5.48 8.80
N ASP A 281 27.79 5.58 9.09
CA ASP A 281 28.42 6.89 9.40
C ASP A 281 28.46 7.77 8.13
N ALA A 282 28.40 9.09 8.32
CA ALA A 282 28.35 10.08 7.26
C ALA A 282 29.70 10.24 6.54
#